data_e3364e0bab05fb263759730491b17ff4
#
_entry.id   e3364e0bab05fb263759730491b17ff4
#
_cell.length_a   1.000
_cell.length_b   1.000
_cell.length_c   1.000
_cell.angle_alpha   90.00
_cell.angle_beta   90.00
_cell.angle_gamma   90.00
#
_symmetry.space_group_name_H-M   'P 1'
#
loop_
_entity.id
_entity.type
_entity.pdbx_description
1 polymer ?
#
loop_
_entity_poly.entity_id
_entity_poly.type
_entity_poly.pdbx_seq_one_letter_code
_entity_poly.pdbx_strand_id
1 'polypeptide(L)'
;MGASDKLVAPAGAPPINAVSGWDRAVSPSEPSHFRPDIEGLRAVAILAVLAFHAGIAQAPGGFVGVDVFFVISGFLITGLLLREFGAAGRIDLPSFYARRARRLLPAALVVIAATVAVSAVVLPSVDVPDVAADGAAAALYVSNYRFALTATDYFAADTLHSPLLHYWSLAVEEQFYLFWPLLLLLGARYLGVRRLWWLVALIGLLSFALSVVVTGIEQPWAFYSLPTRAWQLALGGLIALE
;
A
#
# COMPACT_ATOMS: atom_id res chain seq x y z
N MET A 1 46.77 -46.19 32.68
CA MET A 1 45.72 -47.05 32.10
C MET A 1 44.43 -46.37 32.44
N GLY A 2 43.87 -45.63 31.49
CA GLY A 2 42.59 -44.92 31.61
C GLY A 2 41.95 -44.88 30.24
N ALA A 3 40.90 -45.68 30.07
CA ALA A 3 40.16 -45.82 28.85
C ALA A 3 39.31 -44.58 28.63
N SER A 4 39.46 -43.96 27.46
CA SER A 4 38.59 -42.89 26.97
C SER A 4 37.40 -43.55 26.26
N ASP A 5 36.24 -43.49 26.93
CA ASP A 5 34.96 -43.83 26.30
C ASP A 5 34.58 -42.73 25.31
N LYS A 6 34.72 -43.02 24.03
CA LYS A 6 34.15 -42.26 22.94
C LYS A 6 32.65 -42.64 22.80
N LEU A 7 31.78 -41.79 23.29
CA LEU A 7 30.35 -41.86 22.98
C LEU A 7 30.17 -41.61 21.48
N VAL A 8 29.86 -42.71 20.77
CA VAL A 8 29.42 -42.68 19.35
C VAL A 8 27.96 -42.20 19.33
N ALA A 9 27.73 -41.05 18.74
CA ALA A 9 26.39 -40.54 18.47
C ALA A 9 25.68 -41.47 17.44
N PRO A 10 24.38 -41.76 17.58
CA PRO A 10 23.64 -42.57 16.61
C PRO A 10 23.52 -41.83 15.27
N ALA A 11 23.99 -42.50 14.23
CA ALA A 11 23.78 -42.08 12.86
C ALA A 11 22.29 -42.25 12.50
N GLY A 12 21.66 -41.17 12.03
CA GLY A 12 20.38 -41.27 11.33
C GLY A 12 19.27 -40.31 11.68
N ALA A 13 19.54 -39.14 12.20
CA ALA A 13 18.55 -38.07 12.16
C ALA A 13 18.77 -37.19 10.88
N PRO A 14 17.77 -37.07 9.98
CA PRO A 14 17.92 -36.15 8.85
C PRO A 14 18.01 -34.71 9.38
N PRO A 15 18.84 -33.86 8.75
CA PRO A 15 18.95 -32.45 9.15
C PRO A 15 17.58 -31.79 8.99
N ILE A 16 17.17 -31.03 10.02
CA ILE A 16 15.92 -30.28 10.12
C ILE A 16 15.81 -29.15 9.06
N ASN A 17 16.70 -29.12 8.09
CA ASN A 17 16.83 -28.07 7.08
C ASN A 17 16.24 -28.40 5.70
N ALA A 18 15.36 -29.38 5.60
CA ALA A 18 14.64 -29.64 4.35
C ALA A 18 13.36 -28.80 4.26
N VAL A 19 13.46 -27.48 4.34
CA VAL A 19 12.42 -26.56 3.85
C VAL A 19 12.80 -26.16 2.42
N SER A 20 12.68 -27.15 1.52
CA SER A 20 13.15 -27.12 0.14
C SER A 20 12.22 -26.36 -0.81
N GLY A 21 11.95 -25.12 -0.56
CA GLY A 21 11.18 -24.28 -1.51
C GLY A 21 11.59 -22.81 -1.46
N TRP A 22 12.10 -22.37 -0.34
CA TRP A 22 12.48 -20.98 -0.10
C TRP A 22 13.96 -20.67 -0.31
N ASP A 23 14.83 -21.67 -0.26
CA ASP A 23 16.29 -21.50 -0.47
C ASP A 23 16.68 -21.05 -1.89
N ARG A 24 15.75 -21.09 -2.83
CA ARG A 24 15.95 -20.57 -4.18
C ARG A 24 15.52 -19.12 -4.37
N ALA A 25 14.75 -18.56 -3.43
CA ALA A 25 14.22 -17.20 -3.55
C ALA A 25 14.97 -16.16 -2.70
N VAL A 26 15.81 -16.56 -1.75
CA VAL A 26 16.47 -15.63 -0.81
C VAL A 26 17.95 -15.94 -0.70
N SER A 27 18.72 -15.40 -1.63
CA SER A 27 20.18 -15.28 -1.45
C SER A 27 20.46 -14.13 -0.46
N PRO A 28 21.19 -14.37 0.67
CA PRO A 28 21.31 -13.39 1.77
C PRO A 28 22.19 -12.16 1.51
N SER A 29 22.66 -11.91 0.30
CA SER A 29 23.70 -10.91 0.03
C SER A 29 23.56 -10.13 -1.27
N GLU A 30 22.34 -9.90 -1.76
CA GLU A 30 22.18 -8.93 -2.83
C GLU A 30 21.89 -7.55 -2.23
N PRO A 31 22.70 -6.51 -2.51
CA PRO A 31 22.35 -5.13 -2.20
C PRO A 31 20.99 -4.83 -2.83
N SER A 32 20.22 -3.94 -2.23
CA SER A 32 18.90 -3.53 -2.74
C SER A 32 19.02 -3.19 -4.22
N HIS A 33 18.80 -4.17 -5.11
CA HIS A 33 18.92 -3.94 -6.54
C HIS A 33 17.85 -2.90 -6.92
N PHE A 34 18.36 -1.76 -7.38
CA PHE A 34 17.53 -0.79 -8.08
C PHE A 34 16.79 -1.52 -9.21
N ARG A 35 15.45 -1.43 -9.18
CA ARG A 35 14.56 -2.07 -10.15
C ARG A 35 14.12 -1.02 -11.19
N PRO A 36 14.90 -0.83 -12.28
CA PRO A 36 14.59 0.20 -13.27
C PRO A 36 13.25 -0.04 -13.98
N ASP A 37 12.83 -1.29 -14.08
CA ASP A 37 11.52 -1.67 -14.60
C ASP A 37 10.37 -1.12 -13.74
N ILE A 38 10.46 -1.24 -12.42
CA ILE A 38 9.45 -0.70 -11.48
C ILE A 38 9.46 0.83 -11.49
N GLU A 39 10.65 1.44 -11.46
CA GLU A 39 10.75 2.91 -11.52
C GLU A 39 10.25 3.46 -12.86
N GLY A 40 10.49 2.73 -13.97
CA GLY A 40 9.92 3.05 -15.27
C GLY A 40 8.39 3.00 -15.28
N LEU A 41 7.79 1.93 -14.73
CA LEU A 41 6.33 1.82 -14.59
C LEU A 41 5.74 2.95 -13.72
N ARG A 42 6.41 3.31 -12.62
CA ARG A 42 6.00 4.45 -11.77
C ARG A 42 6.06 5.76 -12.54
N ALA A 43 7.11 5.99 -13.31
CA ALA A 43 7.24 7.20 -14.13
C ALA A 43 6.12 7.29 -15.17
N VAL A 44 5.82 6.21 -15.88
CA VAL A 44 4.70 6.16 -16.83
C VAL A 44 3.36 6.43 -16.13
N ALA A 45 3.13 5.82 -14.98
CA ALA A 45 1.90 6.03 -14.21
C ALA A 45 1.74 7.49 -13.75
N ILE A 46 2.82 8.12 -13.26
CA ILE A 46 2.81 9.56 -12.90
C ILE A 46 2.50 10.42 -14.11
N LEU A 47 3.19 10.20 -15.23
CA LEU A 47 2.99 10.99 -16.44
C LEU A 47 1.56 10.84 -16.98
N ALA A 48 0.97 9.65 -16.91
CA ALA A 48 -0.42 9.43 -17.28
C ALA A 48 -1.39 10.24 -16.41
N VAL A 49 -1.21 10.22 -15.08
CA VAL A 49 -2.01 11.01 -14.13
C VAL A 49 -1.86 12.50 -14.38
N LEU A 50 -0.62 12.99 -14.59
CA LEU A 50 -0.36 14.39 -14.89
C LEU A 50 -1.01 14.84 -16.20
N ALA A 51 -0.89 14.00 -17.25
CA ALA A 51 -1.49 14.28 -18.55
C ALA A 51 -3.02 14.37 -18.47
N PHE A 52 -3.64 13.49 -17.69
CA PHE A 52 -5.08 13.52 -17.40
C PHE A 52 -5.50 14.83 -16.72
N HIS A 53 -4.82 15.21 -15.63
CA HIS A 53 -5.14 16.44 -14.91
C HIS A 53 -4.80 17.73 -15.67
N ALA A 54 -3.84 17.65 -16.59
CA ALA A 54 -3.54 18.76 -17.51
C ALA A 54 -4.56 18.89 -18.66
N GLY A 55 -5.58 18.03 -18.72
CA GLY A 55 -6.61 18.06 -19.77
C GLY A 55 -6.08 17.68 -21.15
N ILE A 56 -5.00 16.89 -21.22
CA ILE A 56 -4.45 16.43 -22.50
C ILE A 56 -5.44 15.46 -23.16
N ALA A 57 -6.01 15.86 -24.30
CA ALA A 57 -7.08 15.12 -24.97
C ALA A 57 -6.73 13.68 -25.37
N GLN A 58 -5.43 13.38 -25.56
CA GLN A 58 -4.92 12.06 -25.88
C GLN A 58 -4.77 11.14 -24.67
N ALA A 59 -5.00 11.63 -23.45
CA ALA A 59 -4.83 10.87 -22.21
C ALA A 59 -6.11 10.85 -21.32
N PRO A 60 -7.33 10.59 -21.87
CA PRO A 60 -8.57 10.63 -21.09
C PRO A 60 -8.64 9.53 -20.01
N GLY A 61 -7.87 8.44 -20.18
CA GLY A 61 -7.78 7.32 -19.23
C GLY A 61 -6.58 7.43 -18.27
N GLY A 62 -5.87 8.55 -18.22
CA GLY A 62 -4.62 8.68 -17.43
C GLY A 62 -4.82 8.51 -15.92
N PHE A 63 -6.04 8.67 -15.40
CA PHE A 63 -6.38 8.39 -13.99
C PHE A 63 -6.09 6.94 -13.58
N VAL A 64 -6.08 5.98 -14.52
CA VAL A 64 -5.70 4.57 -14.28
C VAL A 64 -4.26 4.44 -13.75
N GLY A 65 -3.42 5.46 -13.96
CA GLY A 65 -2.08 5.50 -13.35
C GLY A 65 -2.09 5.32 -11.84
N VAL A 66 -3.14 5.75 -11.13
CA VAL A 66 -3.29 5.52 -9.69
C VAL A 66 -3.47 4.03 -9.38
N ASP A 67 -4.23 3.31 -10.21
CA ASP A 67 -4.44 1.87 -10.05
C ASP A 67 -3.12 1.10 -10.25
N VAL A 68 -2.31 1.53 -11.22
CA VAL A 68 -0.95 0.99 -11.43
C VAL A 68 -0.07 1.24 -10.21
N PHE A 69 -0.15 2.43 -9.59
CA PHE A 69 0.56 2.71 -8.33
C PHE A 69 0.14 1.77 -7.21
N PHE A 70 -1.13 1.51 -7.04
CA PHE A 70 -1.60 0.58 -6.00
C PHE A 70 -1.07 -0.84 -6.22
N VAL A 71 -1.05 -1.33 -7.46
CA VAL A 71 -0.44 -2.64 -7.77
C VAL A 71 1.04 -2.65 -7.44
N ILE A 72 1.79 -1.64 -7.87
CA ILE A 72 3.23 -1.52 -7.58
C ILE A 72 3.47 -1.45 -6.07
N SER A 73 2.68 -0.67 -5.34
CA SER A 73 2.74 -0.54 -3.89
C SER A 73 2.51 -1.85 -3.17
N GLY A 74 1.48 -2.60 -3.57
CA GLY A 74 1.20 -3.93 -3.04
C GLY A 74 2.33 -4.91 -3.29
N PHE A 75 2.90 -4.90 -4.50
CA PHE A 75 4.06 -5.72 -4.87
C PHE A 75 5.28 -5.40 -4.00
N LEU A 76 5.67 -4.14 -3.93
CA LEU A 76 6.88 -3.72 -3.22
C LEU A 76 6.80 -3.99 -1.72
N ILE A 77 5.64 -3.69 -1.09
CA ILE A 77 5.49 -3.87 0.34
C ILE A 77 5.43 -5.35 0.72
N THR A 78 4.71 -6.16 -0.06
CA THR A 78 4.63 -7.60 0.17
C THR A 78 6.00 -8.24 0.00
N GLY A 79 6.72 -7.93 -1.07
CA GLY A 79 8.08 -8.42 -1.29
C GLY A 79 9.07 -7.99 -0.21
N LEU A 80 8.95 -6.76 0.34
CA LEU A 80 9.76 -6.31 1.47
C LEU A 80 9.48 -7.14 2.73
N LEU A 81 8.21 -7.34 3.07
CA LEU A 81 7.80 -8.08 4.26
C LEU A 81 8.15 -9.56 4.18
N LEU A 82 8.03 -10.17 3.00
CA LEU A 82 8.42 -11.55 2.77
C LEU A 82 9.93 -11.77 2.93
N ARG A 83 10.74 -10.85 2.40
CA ARG A 83 12.20 -10.89 2.56
C ARG A 83 12.59 -10.74 4.05
N GLU A 84 11.99 -9.81 4.77
CA GLU A 84 12.24 -9.61 6.20
C GLU A 84 11.84 -10.86 7.00
N PHE A 85 10.68 -11.43 6.72
CA PHE A 85 10.21 -12.65 7.36
C PHE A 85 11.11 -13.86 7.03
N GLY A 86 11.53 -14.03 5.77
CA GLY A 86 12.42 -15.10 5.34
C GLY A 86 13.81 -15.01 5.99
N ALA A 87 14.35 -13.80 6.15
CA ALA A 87 15.67 -13.58 6.76
C ALA A 87 15.67 -13.71 8.29
N ALA A 88 14.64 -13.22 8.97
CA ALA A 88 14.60 -13.08 10.43
C ALA A 88 13.56 -14.00 11.11
N GLY A 89 12.70 -14.68 10.37
CA GLY A 89 11.56 -15.43 10.89
C GLY A 89 10.48 -14.57 11.54
N ARG A 90 10.60 -13.26 11.44
CA ARG A 90 9.68 -12.26 12.03
C ARG A 90 9.67 -10.99 11.20
N ILE A 91 8.60 -10.21 11.37
CA ILE A 91 8.48 -8.85 10.84
C ILE A 91 8.62 -7.88 12.02
N ASP A 92 9.55 -6.93 11.93
CA ASP A 92 9.73 -5.87 12.92
C ASP A 92 8.78 -4.70 12.61
N LEU A 93 7.52 -4.82 13.06
CA LEU A 93 6.47 -3.84 12.81
C LEU A 93 6.85 -2.42 13.29
N PRO A 94 7.40 -2.22 14.52
CA PRO A 94 7.80 -0.89 14.96
C PRO A 94 8.82 -0.23 14.03
N SER A 95 9.87 -0.96 13.65
CA SER A 95 10.88 -0.45 12.71
C SER A 95 10.30 -0.19 11.32
N PHE A 96 9.39 -1.04 10.85
CA PHE A 96 8.70 -0.86 9.59
C PHE A 96 7.91 0.46 9.58
N TYR A 97 7.02 0.69 10.56
CA TYR A 97 6.24 1.92 10.64
C TYR A 97 7.09 3.17 10.86
N ALA A 98 8.14 3.08 11.70
CA ALA A 98 9.04 4.19 11.94
C ALA A 98 9.81 4.62 10.67
N ARG A 99 10.25 3.68 9.83
CA ARG A 99 10.91 3.98 8.55
C ARG A 99 9.95 4.70 7.59
N ARG A 100 8.70 4.24 7.49
CA ARG A 100 7.68 4.87 6.65
C ARG A 100 7.31 6.25 7.13
N ALA A 101 6.99 6.40 8.41
CA ALA A 101 6.66 7.69 9.00
C ALA A 101 7.75 8.73 8.75
N ARG A 102 9.01 8.40 9.01
CA ARG A 102 10.15 9.30 8.75
C ARG A 102 10.31 9.68 7.28
N ARG A 103 9.90 8.81 6.35
CA ARG A 103 10.01 9.07 4.91
C ARG A 103 8.87 9.93 4.39
N LEU A 104 7.65 9.75 4.88
CA LEU A 104 6.45 10.32 4.27
C LEU A 104 5.92 11.54 5.03
N LEU A 105 5.85 11.47 6.37
CA LEU A 105 5.24 12.54 7.18
C LEU A 105 5.86 13.92 6.96
N PRO A 106 7.21 14.09 6.92
CA PRO A 106 7.77 15.43 6.79
C PRO A 106 7.33 16.11 5.47
N ALA A 107 7.43 15.40 4.35
CA ALA A 107 7.06 15.93 3.05
C ALA A 107 5.55 16.19 2.96
N ALA A 108 4.73 15.23 3.42
CA ALA A 108 3.27 15.35 3.41
C ALA A 108 2.80 16.55 4.22
N LEU A 109 3.32 16.72 5.45
CA LEU A 109 2.94 17.83 6.33
C LEU A 109 3.37 19.20 5.79
N VAL A 110 4.56 19.29 5.18
CA VAL A 110 5.01 20.54 4.53
C VAL A 110 4.09 20.92 3.37
N VAL A 111 3.73 19.97 2.50
CA VAL A 111 2.82 20.23 1.39
C VAL A 111 1.43 20.61 1.89
N ILE A 112 0.88 19.90 2.87
CA ILE A 112 -0.42 20.24 3.46
C ILE A 112 -0.41 21.65 4.05
N ALA A 113 0.58 21.95 4.90
CA ALA A 113 0.69 23.25 5.55
C ALA A 113 0.84 24.39 4.52
N ALA A 114 1.70 24.20 3.52
CA ALA A 114 1.89 25.18 2.44
C ALA A 114 0.60 25.38 1.63
N THR A 115 -0.10 24.30 1.28
CA THR A 115 -1.35 24.36 0.53
C THR A 115 -2.43 25.11 1.32
N VAL A 116 -2.63 24.78 2.60
CA VAL A 116 -3.60 25.47 3.47
C VAL A 116 -3.25 26.95 3.62
N ALA A 117 -1.96 27.28 3.84
CA ALA A 117 -1.51 28.66 3.99
C ALA A 117 -1.72 29.49 2.69
N VAL A 118 -1.39 28.92 1.53
CA VAL A 118 -1.63 29.56 0.23
C VAL A 118 -3.13 29.71 -0.02
N SER A 119 -3.92 28.69 0.25
CA SER A 119 -5.38 28.74 0.11
C SER A 119 -6.01 29.84 0.96
N ALA A 120 -5.52 30.06 2.18
CA ALA A 120 -6.00 31.12 3.06
C ALA A 120 -5.75 32.56 2.50
N VAL A 121 -4.80 32.69 1.58
CA VAL A 121 -4.46 33.99 0.92
C VAL A 121 -5.19 34.15 -0.42
N VAL A 122 -5.36 33.05 -1.16
CA VAL A 122 -5.80 33.07 -2.56
C VAL A 122 -7.30 32.81 -2.71
N LEU A 123 -7.87 31.95 -1.85
CA LEU A 123 -9.27 31.56 -1.95
C LEU A 123 -10.20 32.51 -1.17
N PRO A 124 -11.50 32.54 -1.53
CA PRO A 124 -12.51 33.22 -0.72
C PRO A 124 -12.50 32.67 0.72
N SER A 125 -12.72 33.56 1.69
CA SER A 125 -12.67 33.19 3.11
C SER A 125 -13.67 32.09 3.51
N VAL A 126 -14.75 31.94 2.75
CA VAL A 126 -15.77 30.91 2.94
C VAL A 126 -15.23 29.50 2.64
N ASP A 127 -14.27 29.35 1.73
CA ASP A 127 -13.71 28.05 1.32
C ASP A 127 -12.54 27.57 2.19
N VAL A 128 -11.89 28.49 2.91
CA VAL A 128 -10.72 28.21 3.74
C VAL A 128 -10.96 27.15 4.82
N PRO A 129 -12.11 27.15 5.56
CA PRO A 129 -12.39 26.12 6.56
C PRO A 129 -12.45 24.72 5.97
N ASP A 130 -12.99 24.56 4.76
CA ASP A 130 -13.06 23.25 4.08
C ASP A 130 -11.70 22.75 3.66
N VAL A 131 -10.85 23.62 3.09
CA VAL A 131 -9.47 23.25 2.75
C VAL A 131 -8.66 22.92 4.01
N ALA A 132 -8.87 23.62 5.12
CA ALA A 132 -8.23 23.32 6.39
C ALA A 132 -8.68 21.95 6.96
N ALA A 133 -9.99 21.63 6.86
CA ALA A 133 -10.52 20.34 7.26
C ALA A 133 -10.00 19.19 6.36
N ASP A 134 -9.86 19.44 5.04
CA ASP A 134 -9.23 18.51 4.11
C ASP A 134 -7.76 18.27 4.46
N GLY A 135 -7.05 19.35 4.84
CA GLY A 135 -5.67 19.27 5.32
C GLY A 135 -5.53 18.43 6.59
N ALA A 136 -6.45 18.60 7.55
CA ALA A 136 -6.48 17.80 8.77
C ALA A 136 -6.77 16.31 8.45
N ALA A 137 -7.73 16.03 7.57
CA ALA A 137 -8.04 14.68 7.12
C ALA A 137 -6.86 14.04 6.35
N ALA A 138 -6.15 14.82 5.52
CA ALA A 138 -4.97 14.36 4.81
C ALA A 138 -3.81 14.04 5.77
N ALA A 139 -3.57 14.88 6.78
CA ALA A 139 -2.54 14.65 7.79
C ALA A 139 -2.80 13.38 8.63
N LEU A 140 -4.07 13.01 8.82
CA LEU A 140 -4.50 11.80 9.53
C LEU A 140 -4.69 10.59 8.61
N TYR A 141 -4.40 10.71 7.31
CA TYR A 141 -4.62 9.67 6.30
C TYR A 141 -6.07 9.15 6.23
N VAL A 142 -7.06 10.05 6.42
CA VAL A 142 -8.51 9.74 6.30
C VAL A 142 -9.20 10.63 5.26
N SER A 143 -8.45 11.36 4.44
CA SER A 143 -8.97 12.25 3.41
C SER A 143 -9.84 11.53 2.36
N ASN A 144 -9.55 10.26 2.08
CA ASN A 144 -10.33 9.43 1.19
C ASN A 144 -11.81 9.29 1.67
N TYR A 145 -12.03 9.09 2.96
CA TYR A 145 -13.39 9.01 3.51
C TYR A 145 -14.08 10.38 3.55
N ARG A 146 -13.32 11.45 3.86
CA ARG A 146 -13.86 12.80 3.81
C ARG A 146 -14.32 13.14 2.38
N PHE A 147 -13.52 12.83 1.37
CA PHE A 147 -13.90 13.08 -0.02
C PHE A 147 -15.03 12.17 -0.51
N ALA A 148 -15.14 10.94 -0.02
CA ALA A 148 -16.30 10.11 -0.29
C ALA A 148 -17.58 10.74 0.25
N LEU A 149 -17.55 11.25 1.49
CA LEU A 149 -18.69 11.92 2.14
C LEU A 149 -19.09 13.21 1.42
N THR A 150 -18.12 14.09 1.11
CA THR A 150 -18.42 15.34 0.42
C THR A 150 -18.91 15.13 -1.01
N ALA A 151 -18.41 14.10 -1.71
CA ALA A 151 -18.86 13.78 -3.07
C ALA A 151 -20.28 13.18 -3.12
N THR A 152 -20.78 12.62 -2.01
CA THR A 152 -22.16 12.12 -1.89
C THR A 152 -23.13 13.18 -1.37
N ASP A 153 -22.64 14.31 -0.86
CA ASP A 153 -23.48 15.40 -0.39
C ASP A 153 -24.06 16.17 -1.59
N TYR A 154 -25.39 16.10 -1.72
CA TYR A 154 -26.12 16.78 -2.78
C TYR A 154 -25.90 18.29 -2.79
N PHE A 155 -25.65 18.92 -1.64
CA PHE A 155 -25.43 20.35 -1.53
C PHE A 155 -23.97 20.77 -1.81
N ALA A 156 -23.05 19.83 -1.89
CA ALA A 156 -21.64 20.07 -2.19
C ALA A 156 -21.29 20.06 -3.69
N ALA A 157 -22.28 19.81 -4.57
CA ALA A 157 -22.07 19.64 -6.03
C ALA A 157 -21.40 20.84 -6.71
N ASP A 158 -21.56 22.06 -6.16
CA ASP A 158 -20.97 23.30 -6.68
C ASP A 158 -19.71 23.76 -5.91
N THR A 159 -19.19 22.95 -4.99
CA THR A 159 -18.00 23.34 -4.20
C THR A 159 -16.71 23.16 -4.99
N LEU A 160 -15.79 24.07 -4.75
CA LEU A 160 -14.45 24.07 -5.34
C LEU A 160 -13.75 22.73 -5.07
N HIS A 161 -13.21 22.10 -6.09
CA HIS A 161 -12.43 20.88 -5.89
C HIS A 161 -11.23 21.16 -4.98
N SER A 162 -11.13 20.42 -3.89
CA SER A 162 -10.05 20.60 -2.92
C SER A 162 -8.66 20.53 -3.59
N PRO A 163 -7.76 21.50 -3.34
CA PRO A 163 -6.38 21.41 -3.82
C PRO A 163 -5.62 20.21 -3.22
N LEU A 164 -6.14 19.61 -2.15
CA LEU A 164 -5.62 18.42 -1.49
C LEU A 164 -6.31 17.12 -1.95
N LEU A 165 -7.16 17.18 -2.97
CA LEU A 165 -7.94 16.01 -3.42
C LEU A 165 -7.06 14.79 -3.68
N HIS A 166 -5.91 14.95 -4.30
CA HIS A 166 -4.97 13.86 -4.62
C HIS A 166 -4.46 13.07 -3.39
N TYR A 167 -4.59 13.60 -2.17
CA TYR A 167 -4.23 12.88 -0.95
C TYR A 167 -5.12 11.67 -0.65
N TRP A 168 -6.28 11.50 -1.33
CA TRP A 168 -7.13 10.34 -1.16
C TRP A 168 -6.40 9.03 -1.45
N SER A 169 -5.60 8.98 -2.50
CA SER A 169 -4.88 7.77 -2.89
C SER A 169 -3.75 7.43 -1.90
N LEU A 170 -3.06 8.46 -1.39
CA LEU A 170 -2.06 8.29 -0.33
C LEU A 170 -2.71 7.78 0.96
N ALA A 171 -3.91 8.26 1.32
CA ALA A 171 -4.65 7.78 2.48
C ALA A 171 -5.00 6.28 2.34
N VAL A 172 -5.53 5.85 1.19
CA VAL A 172 -5.82 4.43 0.90
C VAL A 172 -4.55 3.57 1.02
N GLU A 173 -3.44 4.04 0.47
CA GLU A 173 -2.16 3.35 0.50
C GLU A 173 -1.63 3.18 1.93
N GLU A 174 -1.64 4.24 2.75
CA GLU A 174 -1.15 4.19 4.13
C GLU A 174 -2.06 3.37 5.05
N GLN A 175 -3.38 3.41 4.84
CA GLN A 175 -4.32 2.53 5.52
C GLN A 175 -4.03 1.05 5.18
N PHE A 176 -3.77 0.73 3.91
CA PHE A 176 -3.38 -0.62 3.52
C PHE A 176 -2.08 -1.04 4.23
N TYR A 177 -1.07 -0.19 4.26
CA TYR A 177 0.20 -0.47 4.93
C TYR A 177 0.09 -0.61 6.45
N LEU A 178 -0.94 -0.01 7.06
CA LEU A 178 -1.22 -0.19 8.48
C LEU A 178 -1.67 -1.63 8.77
N PHE A 179 -2.53 -2.20 7.93
CA PHE A 179 -3.13 -3.51 8.17
C PHE A 179 -2.37 -4.66 7.52
N TRP A 180 -1.71 -4.42 6.38
CA TRP A 180 -1.13 -5.46 5.55
C TRP A 180 -0.01 -6.26 6.22
N PRO A 181 0.98 -5.64 6.92
CA PRO A 181 2.04 -6.39 7.60
C PRO A 181 1.50 -7.32 8.68
N LEU A 182 0.48 -6.85 9.43
CA LEU A 182 -0.16 -7.65 10.47
C LEU A 182 -0.92 -8.83 9.86
N LEU A 183 -1.64 -8.60 8.76
CA LEU A 183 -2.37 -9.64 8.03
C LEU A 183 -1.43 -10.72 7.50
N LEU A 184 -0.32 -10.33 6.88
CA LEU A 184 0.67 -11.29 6.38
C LEU A 184 1.34 -12.05 7.53
N LEU A 185 1.69 -11.40 8.62
CA LEU A 185 2.29 -12.03 9.80
C LEU A 185 1.34 -13.08 10.42
N LEU A 186 0.09 -12.69 10.65
CA LEU A 186 -0.93 -13.61 11.20
C LEU A 186 -1.25 -14.74 10.21
N GLY A 187 -1.38 -14.42 8.93
CA GLY A 187 -1.59 -15.43 7.88
C GLY A 187 -0.44 -16.45 7.82
N ALA A 188 0.81 -15.98 7.84
CA ALA A 188 1.98 -16.85 7.84
C ALA A 188 2.02 -17.73 9.10
N ARG A 189 1.68 -17.17 10.27
CA ARG A 189 1.71 -17.87 11.55
C ARG A 189 0.63 -18.96 11.67
N TYR A 190 -0.61 -18.65 11.26
CA TYR A 190 -1.76 -19.54 11.49
C TYR A 190 -2.09 -20.47 10.31
N LEU A 191 -1.89 -19.98 9.09
CA LEU A 191 -2.19 -20.74 7.87
C LEU A 191 -0.95 -21.37 7.22
N GLY A 192 0.23 -20.85 7.55
CA GLY A 192 1.49 -21.17 6.90
C GLY A 192 1.70 -20.39 5.60
N VAL A 193 2.95 -20.15 5.26
CA VAL A 193 3.36 -19.29 4.13
C VAL A 193 2.78 -19.77 2.78
N ARG A 194 2.69 -21.08 2.57
CA ARG A 194 2.12 -21.65 1.34
C ARG A 194 0.65 -21.31 1.09
N ARG A 195 -0.10 -20.96 2.16
CA ARG A 195 -1.51 -20.58 2.07
C ARG A 195 -1.73 -19.08 2.00
N LEU A 196 -0.67 -18.27 2.18
CA LEU A 196 -0.76 -16.80 2.07
C LEU A 196 -1.29 -16.38 0.71
N TRP A 197 -0.89 -17.06 -0.36
CA TRP A 197 -1.37 -16.76 -1.70
C TRP A 197 -2.91 -16.84 -1.75
N TRP A 198 -3.50 -17.91 -1.21
CA TRP A 198 -4.96 -18.08 -1.19
C TRP A 198 -5.67 -17.04 -0.31
N LEU A 199 -5.06 -16.66 0.82
CA LEU A 199 -5.59 -15.61 1.69
C LEU A 199 -5.62 -14.26 0.94
N VAL A 200 -4.53 -13.90 0.30
CA VAL A 200 -4.41 -12.64 -0.47
C VAL A 200 -5.34 -12.66 -1.67
N ALA A 201 -5.44 -13.79 -2.38
CA ALA A 201 -6.37 -13.96 -3.49
C ALA A 201 -7.83 -13.81 -3.06
N LEU A 202 -8.21 -14.39 -1.91
CA LEU A 202 -9.55 -14.26 -1.35
C LEU A 202 -9.86 -12.78 -0.99
N ILE A 203 -8.93 -12.09 -0.34
CA ILE A 203 -9.09 -10.66 0.00
C ILE A 203 -9.25 -9.83 -1.27
N GLY A 204 -8.41 -10.06 -2.28
CA GLY A 204 -8.49 -9.38 -3.56
C GLY A 204 -9.84 -9.62 -4.25
N LEU A 205 -10.30 -10.87 -4.28
CA LEU A 205 -11.59 -11.23 -4.88
C LEU A 205 -12.77 -10.58 -4.15
N LEU A 206 -12.78 -10.62 -2.82
CA LEU A 206 -13.83 -10.00 -2.01
C LEU A 206 -13.84 -8.47 -2.19
N SER A 207 -12.67 -7.85 -2.19
CA SER A 207 -12.52 -6.41 -2.45
C SER A 207 -13.00 -6.03 -3.86
N PHE A 208 -12.66 -6.82 -4.87
CA PHE A 208 -13.11 -6.60 -6.23
C PHE A 208 -14.63 -6.75 -6.36
N ALA A 209 -15.20 -7.83 -5.81
CA ALA A 209 -16.65 -8.03 -5.79
C ALA A 209 -17.38 -6.87 -5.09
N LEU A 210 -16.84 -6.42 -3.93
CA LEU A 210 -17.36 -5.26 -3.22
C LEU A 210 -17.28 -3.99 -4.07
N SER A 211 -16.16 -3.78 -4.77
CA SER A 211 -16.00 -2.64 -5.70
C SER A 211 -17.09 -2.62 -6.76
N VAL A 212 -17.37 -3.75 -7.40
CA VAL A 212 -18.42 -3.87 -8.43
C VAL A 212 -19.80 -3.54 -7.85
N VAL A 213 -20.14 -4.12 -6.70
CA VAL A 213 -21.42 -3.89 -6.05
C VAL A 213 -21.59 -2.42 -5.64
N VAL A 214 -20.60 -1.86 -4.93
CA VAL A 214 -20.67 -0.49 -4.43
C VAL A 214 -20.66 0.54 -5.56
N THR A 215 -20.00 0.26 -6.69
CA THR A 215 -20.02 1.14 -7.87
C THR A 215 -21.45 1.33 -8.40
N GLY A 216 -22.30 0.31 -8.30
CA GLY A 216 -23.71 0.39 -8.73
C GLY A 216 -24.63 1.11 -7.74
N ILE A 217 -24.18 1.36 -6.50
CA ILE A 217 -25.00 1.95 -5.41
C ILE A 217 -24.50 3.35 -5.07
N GLU A 218 -23.21 3.49 -4.80
CA GLU A 218 -22.57 4.70 -4.27
C GLU A 218 -21.18 4.87 -4.89
N GLN A 219 -21.12 5.39 -6.09
CA GLN A 219 -19.89 5.52 -6.88
C GLN A 219 -18.73 6.22 -6.14
N PRO A 220 -18.93 7.31 -5.36
CA PRO A 220 -17.85 7.93 -4.62
C PRO A 220 -17.23 6.99 -3.58
N TRP A 221 -18.05 6.21 -2.87
CA TRP A 221 -17.54 5.22 -1.92
C TRP A 221 -16.76 4.09 -2.60
N ALA A 222 -17.20 3.65 -3.78
CA ALA A 222 -16.46 2.68 -4.58
C ALA A 222 -15.10 3.23 -5.02
N PHE A 223 -15.01 4.53 -5.31
CA PHE A 223 -13.81 5.18 -5.80
C PHE A 223 -12.79 5.47 -4.68
N TYR A 224 -13.25 5.97 -3.53
CA TYR A 224 -12.37 6.50 -2.48
C TYR A 224 -12.04 5.51 -1.37
N SER A 225 -12.81 4.44 -1.14
CA SER A 225 -12.62 3.63 0.07
C SER A 225 -11.58 2.52 -0.10
N LEU A 226 -10.82 2.23 0.96
CA LEU A 226 -9.85 1.12 0.96
C LEU A 226 -10.50 -0.24 0.67
N PRO A 227 -11.65 -0.62 1.27
CA PRO A 227 -12.24 -1.95 1.01
C PRO A 227 -12.54 -2.24 -0.46
N THR A 228 -12.89 -1.22 -1.25
CA THR A 228 -13.20 -1.35 -2.67
C THR A 228 -11.98 -1.21 -3.58
N ARG A 229 -10.85 -0.74 -3.03
CA ARG A 229 -9.58 -0.53 -3.74
C ARG A 229 -8.49 -1.53 -3.36
N ALA A 230 -8.66 -2.27 -2.27
CA ALA A 230 -7.65 -3.20 -1.78
C ALA A 230 -7.31 -4.31 -2.78
N TRP A 231 -8.17 -4.62 -3.75
CA TRP A 231 -7.90 -5.63 -4.75
C TRP A 231 -6.70 -5.29 -5.66
N GLN A 232 -6.46 -4.00 -6.00
CA GLN A 232 -5.28 -3.59 -6.76
C GLN A 232 -3.99 -3.85 -5.98
N LEU A 233 -3.98 -3.46 -4.70
CA LEU A 233 -2.86 -3.70 -3.80
C LEU A 233 -2.65 -5.21 -3.55
N ALA A 234 -3.75 -5.97 -3.38
CA ALA A 234 -3.70 -7.42 -3.25
C ALA A 234 -3.16 -8.09 -4.51
N LEU A 235 -3.52 -7.61 -5.72
CA LEU A 235 -2.97 -8.09 -6.98
C LEU A 235 -1.44 -7.96 -7.02
N GLY A 236 -0.91 -6.80 -6.62
CA GLY A 236 0.52 -6.61 -6.44
C GLY A 236 1.13 -7.56 -5.41
N GLY A 237 0.43 -7.79 -4.30
CA GLY A 237 0.81 -8.77 -3.28
C GLY A 237 0.87 -10.21 -3.80
N LEU A 238 -0.07 -10.62 -4.65
CA LEU A 238 -0.08 -11.95 -5.29
C LEU A 238 1.14 -12.14 -6.18
N ILE A 239 1.47 -11.14 -7.00
CA ILE A 239 2.67 -11.19 -7.86
C ILE A 239 3.96 -11.32 -7.03
N ALA A 240 3.99 -10.73 -5.83
CA ALA A 240 5.15 -10.85 -4.94
C ALA A 240 5.24 -12.20 -4.21
N LEU A 241 4.16 -12.97 -4.17
CA LEU A 241 4.08 -14.30 -3.53
C LEU A 241 4.41 -15.45 -4.50
N GLU A 242 4.53 -15.19 -5.80
CA GLU A 242 4.98 -16.15 -6.81
C GLU A 242 6.50 -16.29 -6.84
#